data_cbb743d8b5c7054f5d1dbe85c21d0f18
#
_entry.id   cbb743d8b5c7054f5d1dbe85c21d0f18
#
_cell.length_a   1.000
_cell.length_b   1.000
_cell.length_c   1.000
_cell.angle_alpha   90.00
_cell.angle_beta   90.00
_cell.angle_gamma   90.00
#
_symmetry.space_group_name_H-M   'P 1'
#
loop_
_entity.id
_entity.type
_entity.pdbx_description
1 polymer ?
#
loop_
_entity_poly.entity_id
_entity_poly.type
_entity_poly.pdbx_seq_one_letter_code
_entity_poly.pdbx_strand_id
1 'polypeptide(L)'
;VAIGAAPVAARQAGADATMATRTPAITELVGSVSAARLEEYLTRLVGFGTRHTMSDTTSTTRGIGAARRYIHAMFEEFSRACNGCLAVSYDPHDVVITRHPERPTWRVVNVMALLKGRTDPTRLIVVTGHYDSCICSIDNMDAASDAPGANDDGSGTVAVMELARAFSEQFPQGLDASVLFVPVAGEEMGLLGSTALAARLAREGEYAIEAAITNDIAGNIRDSEGRVDSTSIRVFAPEPDDGPSRQLARLVESVAELYTPGLDVRVIERLDRIGRGGDHRPFWEQGLAAVRVSESHENFARQHRPEDTIDGVHFPYVEKVTRLNAAAIAELALAPAPPGSLRMRRVRGGGDSDYQLTWGAVENAPDLAGYEVTVRRTTDHMPMRVIPVGNVTTYVLQDTQADDLWIGVRAVDRDGHRSLIRSFHSPERLPGGGGR
;
A
#
# COMPACT_ATOMS: atom_id res chain seq x y z
N VAL A 1 -24.06 -10.83 56.50
CA VAL A 1 -23.72 -10.94 55.08
C VAL A 1 -22.91 -9.72 54.74
N ALA A 2 -21.59 -9.89 54.62
CA ALA A 2 -20.67 -8.81 54.29
C ALA A 2 -20.71 -8.60 52.78
N ILE A 3 -21.07 -7.41 52.31
CA ILE A 3 -20.98 -6.98 50.94
C ILE A 3 -19.56 -6.45 50.74
N GLY A 4 -18.73 -7.23 50.03
CA GLY A 4 -17.39 -6.81 49.65
C GLY A 4 -17.45 -5.70 48.58
N ALA A 5 -16.88 -4.54 48.92
CA ALA A 5 -16.68 -3.43 47.96
C ALA A 5 -15.58 -3.84 46.99
N ALA A 6 -15.89 -3.78 45.68
CA ALA A 6 -14.92 -3.91 44.62
C ALA A 6 -13.96 -2.69 44.62
N PRO A 7 -12.69 -2.87 44.29
CA PRO A 7 -11.74 -1.75 44.28
C PRO A 7 -12.11 -0.73 43.20
N VAL A 8 -12.22 0.51 43.65
CA VAL A 8 -12.32 1.69 42.74
C VAL A 8 -11.04 1.76 41.90
N ALA A 9 -11.17 1.54 40.62
CA ALA A 9 -10.07 1.73 39.66
C ALA A 9 -9.58 3.18 39.74
N ALA A 10 -8.27 3.33 39.88
CA ALA A 10 -7.61 4.62 39.97
C ALA A 10 -7.92 5.45 38.72
N ARG A 11 -8.29 6.71 38.91
CA ARG A 11 -8.36 7.72 37.86
C ARG A 11 -6.99 7.83 37.20
N GLN A 12 -6.84 7.27 36.00
CA GLN A 12 -5.68 7.54 35.17
C GLN A 12 -5.87 8.91 34.53
N ALA A 13 -4.99 9.86 34.95
CA ALA A 13 -4.76 11.09 34.24
C ALA A 13 -4.34 10.71 32.79
N GLY A 14 -4.88 11.44 31.80
CA GLY A 14 -4.56 11.19 30.39
C GLY A 14 -3.05 11.17 30.18
N ALA A 15 -2.53 10.01 29.84
CA ALA A 15 -1.17 9.91 29.33
C ALA A 15 -1.19 10.57 27.93
N ASP A 16 -0.33 11.56 27.76
CA ASP A 16 -0.04 12.12 26.42
C ASP A 16 0.25 10.96 25.48
N ALA A 17 -0.36 11.01 24.28
CA ALA A 17 -0.11 10.05 23.22
C ALA A 17 1.40 9.90 23.07
N THR A 18 1.92 8.70 23.29
CA THR A 18 3.32 8.40 22.97
C THR A 18 3.47 8.64 21.47
N MET A 19 4.16 9.73 21.13
CA MET A 19 4.46 10.04 19.73
C MET A 19 5.15 8.82 19.11
N ALA A 20 4.72 8.44 17.90
CA ALA A 20 5.44 7.43 17.13
C ALA A 20 6.91 7.87 17.01
N THR A 21 7.83 6.95 17.27
CA THR A 21 9.28 7.23 17.22
C THR A 21 9.88 6.50 16.02
N ARG A 22 10.91 7.11 15.42
CA ARG A 22 11.67 6.45 14.36
C ARG A 22 12.37 5.21 14.91
N THR A 23 12.24 4.09 14.21
CA THR A 23 13.02 2.90 14.51
C THR A 23 14.30 2.87 13.65
N PRO A 24 15.43 2.37 14.19
CA PRO A 24 16.68 2.31 13.44
C PRO A 24 16.55 1.50 12.15
N ALA A 25 15.89 0.34 12.20
CA ALA A 25 15.75 -0.55 11.04
C ALA A 25 15.01 0.13 9.86
N ILE A 26 13.92 0.86 10.14
CA ILE A 26 13.19 1.60 9.10
C ILE A 26 14.01 2.80 8.61
N THR A 27 14.74 3.48 9.51
CA THR A 27 15.60 4.60 9.13
C THR A 27 16.72 4.17 8.17
N GLU A 28 17.36 3.04 8.43
CA GLU A 28 18.38 2.45 7.56
C GLU A 28 17.80 2.05 6.21
N LEU A 29 16.66 1.36 6.21
CA LEU A 29 15.95 0.98 4.98
C LEU A 29 15.65 2.20 4.11
N VAL A 30 15.03 3.23 4.67
CA VAL A 30 14.70 4.48 3.98
C VAL A 30 15.96 5.16 3.44
N GLY A 31 17.04 5.15 4.22
CA GLY A 31 18.36 5.67 3.82
C GLY A 31 19.02 4.91 2.67
N SER A 32 18.68 3.64 2.47
CA SER A 32 19.27 2.79 1.42
C SER A 32 18.67 3.01 0.02
N VAL A 33 17.52 3.65 -0.10
CA VAL A 33 16.87 3.99 -1.38
C VAL A 33 17.68 5.04 -2.14
N SER A 34 17.89 4.84 -3.44
CA SER A 34 18.80 5.66 -4.24
C SER A 34 18.19 6.16 -5.54
N ALA A 35 18.18 7.48 -5.73
CA ALA A 35 17.79 8.13 -6.98
C ALA A 35 18.59 7.64 -8.20
N ALA A 36 19.90 7.39 -8.02
CA ALA A 36 20.76 6.92 -9.11
C ALA A 36 20.38 5.52 -9.61
N ARG A 37 19.99 4.61 -8.70
CA ARG A 37 19.51 3.27 -9.10
C ARG A 37 18.13 3.35 -9.77
N LEU A 38 17.23 4.18 -9.26
CA LEU A 38 15.92 4.42 -9.89
C LEU A 38 16.10 4.93 -11.33
N GLU A 39 17.04 5.85 -11.56
CA GLU A 39 17.37 6.35 -12.90
C GLU A 39 17.97 5.27 -13.80
N GLU A 40 18.87 4.45 -13.29
CA GLU A 40 19.46 3.32 -14.02
C GLU A 40 18.39 2.32 -14.47
N TYR A 41 17.50 1.90 -13.54
CA TYR A 41 16.44 0.95 -13.86
C TYR A 41 15.47 1.54 -14.88
N LEU A 42 15.07 2.79 -14.72
CA LEU A 42 14.14 3.45 -15.64
C LEU A 42 14.75 3.66 -17.04
N THR A 43 16.02 4.06 -17.11
CA THR A 43 16.74 4.19 -18.38
C THR A 43 16.72 2.87 -19.16
N ARG A 44 16.89 1.75 -18.46
CA ARG A 44 16.83 0.43 -19.09
C ARG A 44 15.41 0.07 -19.55
N LEU A 45 14.39 0.34 -18.75
CA LEU A 45 12.99 0.07 -19.10
C LEU A 45 12.53 0.89 -20.30
N VAL A 46 12.83 2.17 -20.33
CA VAL A 46 12.52 3.07 -21.48
C VAL A 46 13.26 2.63 -22.74
N GLY A 47 14.49 2.12 -22.58
CA GLY A 47 15.31 1.61 -23.68
C GLY A 47 14.70 0.43 -24.46
N PHE A 48 13.64 -0.21 -23.96
CA PHE A 48 12.89 -1.23 -24.72
C PHE A 48 11.90 -0.64 -25.74
N GLY A 49 11.85 0.67 -25.89
CA GLY A 49 11.08 1.41 -26.90
C GLY A 49 9.58 1.43 -26.62
N THR A 50 8.95 0.29 -26.49
CA THR A 50 7.56 0.12 -26.06
C THR A 50 7.47 -1.02 -25.04
N ARG A 51 6.54 -0.89 -24.11
CA ARG A 51 6.13 -1.97 -23.20
C ARG A 51 4.63 -2.23 -23.30
N HIS A 52 4.02 -1.83 -24.45
CA HIS A 52 2.59 -2.04 -24.67
C HIS A 52 2.21 -3.50 -24.38
N THR A 53 1.10 -3.72 -23.68
CA THR A 53 0.64 -5.05 -23.24
C THR A 53 0.67 -6.10 -24.34
N MET A 54 0.33 -5.71 -25.58
CA MET A 54 0.28 -6.59 -26.76
C MET A 54 1.54 -6.50 -27.64
N SER A 55 2.62 -5.84 -27.20
CA SER A 55 3.88 -5.75 -27.94
C SER A 55 4.65 -7.07 -27.96
N ASP A 56 5.80 -7.10 -28.66
CA ASP A 56 6.63 -8.29 -28.82
C ASP A 56 7.02 -8.92 -27.47
N THR A 57 6.74 -10.22 -27.34
CA THR A 57 7.06 -11.02 -26.15
C THR A 57 8.34 -11.85 -26.32
N THR A 58 8.93 -11.91 -27.51
CA THR A 58 10.06 -12.79 -27.86
C THR A 58 11.40 -12.04 -27.96
N SER A 59 11.38 -10.81 -28.45
CA SER A 59 12.57 -9.95 -28.55
C SER A 59 13.25 -9.75 -27.21
N THR A 60 14.59 -9.73 -27.22
CA THR A 60 15.41 -9.47 -26.01
C THR A 60 15.73 -8.00 -25.81
N THR A 61 15.44 -7.15 -26.79
CA THR A 61 15.81 -5.72 -26.81
C THR A 61 14.62 -4.77 -26.95
N ARG A 62 13.43 -5.27 -27.25
CA ARG A 62 12.23 -4.44 -27.46
C ARG A 62 10.97 -5.15 -26.96
N GLY A 63 9.98 -4.36 -26.55
CA GLY A 63 8.65 -4.83 -26.20
C GLY A 63 8.52 -5.31 -24.75
N ILE A 64 7.28 -5.65 -24.39
CA ILE A 64 6.93 -6.06 -23.01
C ILE A 64 7.66 -7.32 -22.58
N GLY A 65 7.97 -8.24 -23.52
CA GLY A 65 8.75 -9.45 -23.22
C GLY A 65 10.17 -9.16 -22.78
N ALA A 66 10.85 -8.16 -23.37
CA ALA A 66 12.18 -7.73 -22.96
C ALA A 66 12.12 -7.08 -21.57
N ALA A 67 11.15 -6.22 -21.32
CA ALA A 67 10.98 -5.54 -20.04
C ALA A 67 10.74 -6.53 -18.88
N ARG A 68 9.80 -7.48 -19.03
CA ARG A 68 9.53 -8.47 -17.96
C ARG A 68 10.73 -9.37 -17.66
N ARG A 69 11.51 -9.76 -18.68
CA ARG A 69 12.74 -10.55 -18.46
C ARG A 69 13.82 -9.74 -17.75
N TYR A 70 13.92 -8.45 -18.06
CA TYR A 70 14.82 -7.56 -17.35
C TYR A 70 14.44 -7.43 -15.87
N ILE A 71 13.17 -7.15 -15.56
CA ILE A 71 12.68 -7.05 -14.18
C ILE A 71 12.91 -8.35 -13.42
N HIS A 72 12.58 -9.48 -14.04
CA HIS A 72 12.81 -10.80 -13.43
C HIS A 72 14.31 -11.05 -13.14
N ALA A 73 15.18 -10.73 -14.09
CA ALA A 73 16.62 -10.89 -13.92
C ALA A 73 17.18 -10.02 -12.79
N MET A 74 16.65 -8.79 -12.62
CA MET A 74 17.01 -7.92 -11.51
C MET A 74 16.55 -8.50 -10.16
N PHE A 75 15.32 -8.99 -10.07
CA PHE A 75 14.85 -9.66 -8.86
C PHE A 75 15.67 -10.91 -8.51
N GLU A 76 16.05 -11.69 -9.51
CA GLU A 76 16.98 -12.82 -9.33
C GLU A 76 18.38 -12.37 -8.86
N GLU A 77 18.85 -11.21 -9.33
CA GLU A 77 20.10 -10.62 -8.87
C GLU A 77 20.00 -10.21 -7.39
N PHE A 78 18.93 -9.52 -7.00
CA PHE A 78 18.68 -9.14 -5.61
C PHE A 78 18.55 -10.37 -4.71
N SER A 79 17.85 -11.42 -5.20
CA SER A 79 17.74 -12.69 -4.48
C SER A 79 19.10 -13.35 -4.25
N ARG A 80 19.96 -13.39 -5.27
CA ARG A 80 21.32 -13.93 -5.13
C ARG A 80 22.15 -13.12 -4.13
N ALA A 81 22.03 -11.79 -4.14
CA ALA A 81 22.76 -10.91 -3.22
C ALA A 81 22.40 -11.17 -1.75
N CYS A 82 21.19 -11.58 -1.47
CA CYS A 82 20.72 -11.93 -0.11
C CYS A 82 20.69 -13.46 0.17
N ASN A 83 21.43 -14.27 -0.59
CA ASN A 83 21.46 -15.73 -0.45
C ASN A 83 20.10 -16.43 -0.64
N GLY A 84 19.29 -15.95 -1.59
CA GLY A 84 18.02 -16.56 -1.96
C GLY A 84 16.84 -16.13 -1.09
N CYS A 85 16.89 -14.94 -0.48
CA CYS A 85 15.82 -14.45 0.39
C CYS A 85 14.53 -14.09 -0.36
N LEU A 86 14.61 -13.78 -1.66
CA LEU A 86 13.43 -13.51 -2.49
C LEU A 86 13.04 -14.75 -3.29
N ALA A 87 11.79 -15.17 -3.21
CA ALA A 87 11.22 -16.14 -4.13
C ALA A 87 10.73 -15.41 -5.39
N VAL A 88 11.49 -15.53 -6.49
CA VAL A 88 11.22 -14.85 -7.75
C VAL A 88 10.45 -15.76 -8.69
N SER A 89 9.41 -15.24 -9.32
CA SER A 89 8.56 -16.01 -10.25
C SER A 89 7.83 -15.14 -11.26
N TYR A 90 7.35 -15.78 -12.32
CA TYR A 90 6.35 -15.22 -13.21
C TYR A 90 4.94 -15.64 -12.76
N ASP A 91 3.98 -14.74 -12.94
CA ASP A 91 2.56 -14.97 -12.65
C ASP A 91 1.73 -14.76 -13.94
N PRO A 92 1.63 -15.80 -14.81
CA PRO A 92 0.97 -15.70 -16.09
C PRO A 92 -0.54 -15.91 -15.98
N HIS A 93 -1.31 -15.09 -16.70
CA HIS A 93 -2.77 -15.17 -16.78
C HIS A 93 -3.25 -15.05 -18.23
N ASP A 94 -4.14 -15.94 -18.67
CA ASP A 94 -4.84 -15.79 -19.93
C ASP A 94 -6.12 -14.99 -19.70
N VAL A 95 -6.19 -13.79 -20.27
CA VAL A 95 -7.25 -12.80 -20.05
C VAL A 95 -7.85 -12.33 -21.36
N VAL A 96 -9.10 -11.89 -21.34
CA VAL A 96 -9.74 -11.27 -22.52
C VAL A 96 -9.53 -9.75 -22.45
N ILE A 97 -8.91 -9.19 -23.48
CA ILE A 97 -8.73 -7.73 -23.59
C ILE A 97 -10.04 -7.11 -24.05
N THR A 98 -10.87 -6.70 -23.12
CA THR A 98 -12.23 -6.19 -23.41
C THR A 98 -12.21 -4.80 -24.04
N ARG A 99 -11.15 -4.03 -23.87
CA ARG A 99 -10.95 -2.70 -24.51
C ARG A 99 -10.58 -2.83 -25.99
N HIS A 100 -10.07 -3.97 -26.44
CA HIS A 100 -9.74 -4.21 -27.85
C HIS A 100 -11.03 -4.58 -28.63
N PRO A 101 -11.24 -4.02 -29.85
CA PRO A 101 -12.44 -4.30 -30.65
C PRO A 101 -12.71 -5.78 -30.90
N GLU A 102 -11.67 -6.56 -31.14
CA GLU A 102 -11.74 -7.99 -31.43
C GLU A 102 -11.78 -8.86 -30.14
N ARG A 103 -11.58 -8.24 -28.96
CA ARG A 103 -11.57 -8.91 -27.66
C ARG A 103 -10.70 -10.18 -27.62
N PRO A 104 -9.43 -10.11 -28.04
CA PRO A 104 -8.57 -11.30 -28.08
C PRO A 104 -8.31 -11.83 -26.66
N THR A 105 -8.11 -13.15 -26.58
CA THR A 105 -7.47 -13.74 -25.39
C THR A 105 -5.97 -13.47 -25.48
N TRP A 106 -5.40 -12.91 -24.43
CA TRP A 106 -3.99 -12.55 -24.36
C TRP A 106 -3.35 -13.00 -23.05
N ARG A 107 -2.09 -13.41 -23.12
CA ARG A 107 -1.35 -13.78 -21.91
C ARG A 107 -0.63 -12.58 -21.33
N VAL A 108 -1.16 -12.03 -20.24
CA VAL A 108 -0.45 -11.07 -19.38
C VAL A 108 0.41 -11.83 -18.37
N VAL A 109 1.55 -11.25 -17.99
CA VAL A 109 2.49 -11.92 -17.09
C VAL A 109 3.01 -10.91 -16.07
N ASN A 110 2.58 -11.00 -14.83
CA ASN A 110 3.18 -10.23 -13.74
C ASN A 110 4.56 -10.82 -13.39
N VAL A 111 5.43 -9.98 -12.83
CA VAL A 111 6.72 -10.42 -12.30
C VAL A 111 6.68 -10.28 -10.80
N MET A 112 6.98 -11.33 -10.05
CA MET A 112 6.85 -11.35 -8.60
C MET A 112 8.18 -11.60 -7.91
N ALA A 113 8.39 -10.90 -6.80
CA ALA A 113 9.44 -11.20 -5.82
C ALA A 113 8.82 -11.20 -4.43
N LEU A 114 8.76 -12.38 -3.79
CA LEU A 114 8.23 -12.55 -2.45
C LEU A 114 9.36 -12.60 -1.42
N LEU A 115 9.38 -11.65 -0.50
CA LEU A 115 10.15 -11.72 0.73
C LEU A 115 9.28 -12.35 1.81
N LYS A 116 9.57 -13.61 2.16
CA LYS A 116 8.74 -14.35 3.11
C LYS A 116 8.93 -13.83 4.53
N GLY A 117 7.83 -13.63 5.23
CA GLY A 117 7.83 -13.29 6.66
C GLY A 117 8.37 -14.43 7.54
N ARG A 118 8.93 -14.05 8.68
CA ARG A 118 9.52 -15.00 9.64
C ARG A 118 8.57 -15.38 10.78
N THR A 119 7.76 -14.45 11.27
CA THR A 119 6.89 -14.63 12.45
C THR A 119 5.49 -15.07 12.05
N ASP A 120 4.88 -14.34 11.10
CA ASP A 120 3.58 -14.69 10.51
C ASP A 120 3.66 -14.58 8.98
N PRO A 121 4.23 -15.61 8.31
CA PRO A 121 4.43 -15.60 6.86
C PRO A 121 3.13 -15.61 6.06
N THR A 122 1.99 -15.86 6.69
CA THR A 122 0.67 -15.85 6.03
C THR A 122 0.11 -14.44 5.89
N ARG A 123 0.56 -13.47 6.68
CA ARG A 123 0.23 -12.05 6.48
C ARG A 123 1.00 -11.54 5.27
N LEU A 124 0.33 -10.77 4.40
CA LEU A 124 0.91 -10.30 3.14
C LEU A 124 0.63 -8.81 2.91
N ILE A 125 1.70 -8.08 2.64
CA ILE A 125 1.64 -6.73 2.07
C ILE A 125 2.00 -6.83 0.59
N VAL A 126 1.13 -6.32 -0.30
CA VAL A 126 1.34 -6.32 -1.76
C VAL A 126 1.74 -4.92 -2.22
N VAL A 127 2.79 -4.83 -3.04
CA VAL A 127 3.28 -3.56 -3.59
C VAL A 127 3.34 -3.67 -5.09
N THR A 128 2.64 -2.78 -5.80
CA THR A 128 2.55 -2.82 -7.26
C THR A 128 2.94 -1.50 -7.92
N GLY A 129 3.32 -1.59 -9.17
CA GLY A 129 3.43 -0.57 -10.21
C GLY A 129 3.30 -1.30 -11.53
N HIS A 130 2.74 -0.68 -12.58
CA HIS A 130 2.58 -1.39 -13.84
C HIS A 130 3.75 -1.16 -14.80
N TYR A 131 4.27 -2.26 -15.36
CA TYR A 131 5.42 -2.15 -16.24
C TYR A 131 5.05 -2.05 -17.73
N ASP A 132 3.79 -2.23 -18.08
CA ASP A 132 3.31 -1.91 -19.42
C ASP A 132 3.20 -0.38 -19.64
N SER A 133 3.21 0.04 -20.88
CA SER A 133 3.09 1.43 -21.30
C SER A 133 2.27 1.51 -22.59
N CYS A 134 1.70 2.64 -22.89
CA CYS A 134 0.94 2.82 -24.14
C CYS A 134 1.00 4.24 -24.69
N ILE A 135 0.70 4.35 -25.99
CA ILE A 135 0.23 5.58 -26.60
C ILE A 135 -1.30 5.42 -26.72
N CYS A 136 -1.98 5.44 -25.59
CA CYS A 136 -3.41 5.12 -25.54
C CYS A 136 -4.26 6.33 -25.89
N SER A 137 -4.73 6.39 -27.14
CA SER A 137 -6.01 7.04 -27.43
C SER A 137 -7.09 5.96 -27.59
N ILE A 138 -8.35 6.32 -27.37
CA ILE A 138 -9.49 5.39 -27.53
C ILE A 138 -9.48 4.69 -28.90
N ASP A 139 -8.85 5.28 -29.89
CA ASP A 139 -8.78 4.82 -31.28
C ASP A 139 -7.43 4.21 -31.67
N ASN A 140 -6.43 4.23 -30.79
CA ASN A 140 -5.07 3.78 -31.13
C ASN A 140 -4.58 2.69 -30.16
N MET A 141 -4.62 1.44 -30.65
CA MET A 141 -4.09 0.26 -29.99
C MET A 141 -2.72 -0.13 -30.57
N ASP A 142 -1.91 0.86 -30.96
CA ASP A 142 -0.61 0.60 -31.60
C ASP A 142 0.39 0.03 -30.60
N ALA A 143 0.60 -1.27 -30.69
CA ALA A 143 1.56 -2.01 -29.88
C ALA A 143 3.00 -1.94 -30.41
N ALA A 144 3.24 -1.34 -31.59
CA ALA A 144 4.53 -1.36 -32.27
C ALA A 144 5.31 -0.05 -32.13
N SER A 145 4.61 1.09 -32.10
CA SER A 145 5.21 2.40 -31.96
C SER A 145 5.90 2.59 -30.59
N ASP A 146 6.86 3.50 -30.56
CA ASP A 146 7.55 3.82 -29.31
C ASP A 146 6.58 4.44 -28.29
N ALA A 147 6.46 3.80 -27.16
CA ALA A 147 5.71 4.22 -26.00
C ALA A 147 6.64 4.17 -24.78
N PRO A 148 7.47 5.21 -24.56
CA PRO A 148 8.49 5.19 -23.53
C PRO A 148 7.91 4.97 -22.12
N GLY A 149 6.76 5.61 -21.80
CA GLY A 149 6.08 5.44 -20.53
C GLY A 149 7.03 5.62 -19.34
N ALA A 150 7.85 6.68 -19.37
CA ALA A 150 8.86 6.86 -18.34
C ALA A 150 8.23 7.19 -16.97
N ASN A 151 7.22 8.05 -17.00
CA ASN A 151 6.46 8.37 -15.81
C ASN A 151 5.26 7.43 -15.63
N ASP A 152 4.53 7.13 -16.70
CA ASP A 152 3.34 6.26 -16.73
C ASP A 152 3.67 4.88 -17.34
N ASP A 153 3.95 3.82 -16.60
CA ASP A 153 4.28 3.82 -15.15
C ASP A 153 5.67 3.19 -14.94
N GLY A 154 6.64 3.71 -15.73
CA GLY A 154 8.04 3.37 -15.46
C GLY A 154 8.47 3.80 -14.06
N SER A 155 7.97 4.98 -13.58
CA SER A 155 8.33 5.54 -12.28
C SER A 155 7.87 4.66 -11.12
N GLY A 156 6.64 4.15 -11.12
CA GLY A 156 6.15 3.22 -10.11
C GLY A 156 6.79 1.84 -10.21
N THR A 157 6.99 1.35 -11.44
CA THR A 157 7.70 0.08 -11.66
C THR A 157 9.10 0.08 -11.03
N VAL A 158 9.91 1.13 -11.26
CA VAL A 158 11.26 1.17 -10.68
C VAL A 158 11.26 1.42 -9.17
N ALA A 159 10.23 2.09 -8.65
CA ALA A 159 10.03 2.19 -7.21
C ALA A 159 9.83 0.78 -6.60
N VAL A 160 9.00 -0.07 -7.20
CA VAL A 160 8.79 -1.47 -6.76
C VAL A 160 10.09 -2.28 -6.85
N MET A 161 10.89 -2.10 -7.92
CA MET A 161 12.18 -2.78 -8.07
C MET A 161 13.18 -2.34 -6.98
N GLU A 162 13.29 -1.05 -6.71
CA GLU A 162 14.20 -0.53 -5.68
C GLU A 162 13.76 -0.93 -4.27
N LEU A 163 12.44 -0.99 -4.01
CA LEU A 163 11.89 -1.54 -2.77
C LEU A 163 12.30 -3.01 -2.59
N ALA A 164 12.14 -3.86 -3.61
CA ALA A 164 12.53 -5.26 -3.53
C ALA A 164 14.03 -5.41 -3.20
N ARG A 165 14.91 -4.60 -3.81
CA ARG A 165 16.33 -4.56 -3.51
C ARG A 165 16.58 -4.13 -2.05
N ALA A 166 16.03 -2.96 -1.66
CA ALA A 166 16.28 -2.38 -0.35
C ALA A 166 15.81 -3.31 0.79
N PHE A 167 14.63 -3.90 0.65
CA PHE A 167 14.10 -4.85 1.64
C PHE A 167 14.91 -6.14 1.69
N SER A 168 15.36 -6.68 0.56
CA SER A 168 16.16 -7.90 0.54
C SER A 168 17.54 -7.71 1.16
N GLU A 169 18.15 -6.54 1.01
CA GLU A 169 19.42 -6.21 1.67
C GLU A 169 19.27 -5.96 3.17
N GLN A 170 18.24 -5.20 3.57
CA GLN A 170 18.05 -4.83 4.98
C GLN A 170 17.44 -5.95 5.82
N PHE A 171 16.57 -6.76 5.22
CA PHE A 171 15.84 -7.83 5.90
C PHE A 171 16.02 -9.19 5.20
N PRO A 172 17.27 -9.70 5.05
CA PRO A 172 17.48 -10.96 4.33
C PRO A 172 16.88 -12.19 5.03
N GLN A 173 16.46 -12.05 6.29
CA GLN A 173 15.76 -13.09 7.06
C GLN A 173 14.23 -12.89 7.06
N GLY A 174 13.73 -11.89 6.33
CA GLY A 174 12.33 -11.47 6.34
C GLY A 174 11.98 -10.56 7.52
N LEU A 175 10.84 -9.90 7.40
CA LEU A 175 10.15 -9.16 8.46
C LEU A 175 9.18 -10.11 9.19
N ASP A 176 8.26 -9.59 10.00
CA ASP A 176 7.27 -10.46 10.64
C ASP A 176 6.21 -10.93 9.67
N ALA A 177 5.69 -10.04 8.82
CA ALA A 177 4.82 -10.38 7.69
C ALA A 177 5.61 -10.54 6.37
N SER A 178 5.01 -11.22 5.40
CA SER A 178 5.53 -11.34 4.03
C SER A 178 5.29 -10.05 3.24
N VAL A 179 6.20 -9.73 2.31
CA VAL A 179 6.04 -8.63 1.37
C VAL A 179 6.19 -9.15 -0.06
N LEU A 180 5.19 -8.84 -0.91
CA LEU A 180 5.16 -9.25 -2.32
C LEU A 180 5.34 -8.01 -3.20
N PHE A 181 6.47 -7.93 -3.89
CA PHE A 181 6.79 -6.89 -4.87
C PHE A 181 6.36 -7.36 -6.26
N VAL A 182 5.45 -6.63 -6.92
CA VAL A 182 4.84 -7.09 -8.17
C VAL A 182 4.72 -5.96 -9.19
N PRO A 183 5.70 -5.80 -10.08
CA PRO A 183 5.43 -5.14 -11.36
C PRO A 183 4.35 -5.90 -12.14
N VAL A 184 3.17 -5.28 -12.29
CA VAL A 184 2.01 -5.89 -12.97
C VAL A 184 1.96 -5.53 -14.45
N ALA A 185 1.24 -6.31 -15.25
CA ALA A 185 1.07 -6.09 -16.69
C ALA A 185 -0.39 -5.83 -17.07
N GLY A 186 -0.61 -5.02 -18.09
CA GLY A 186 -1.94 -4.84 -18.66
C GLY A 186 -2.83 -3.91 -17.86
N GLU A 187 -2.26 -2.96 -17.10
CA GLU A 187 -3.00 -1.88 -16.46
C GLU A 187 -3.72 -1.06 -17.53
N GLU A 188 -2.98 -0.63 -18.53
CA GLU A 188 -3.43 0.20 -19.64
C GLU A 188 -4.55 -0.44 -20.49
N MET A 189 -4.62 -1.77 -20.45
CA MET A 189 -5.67 -2.54 -21.12
C MET A 189 -6.85 -2.87 -20.20
N GLY A 190 -6.88 -2.33 -18.98
CA GLY A 190 -7.99 -2.44 -18.04
C GLY A 190 -7.67 -3.22 -16.78
N LEU A 191 -6.56 -2.97 -16.12
CA LEU A 191 -6.15 -3.55 -14.84
C LEU A 191 -6.04 -5.09 -14.90
N LEU A 192 -5.58 -5.63 -16.05
CA LEU A 192 -5.70 -7.08 -16.33
C LEU A 192 -4.85 -7.92 -15.36
N GLY A 193 -3.59 -7.54 -15.17
CA GLY A 193 -2.66 -8.28 -14.32
C GLY A 193 -3.00 -8.20 -12.84
N SER A 194 -3.32 -7.01 -12.34
CA SER A 194 -3.71 -6.82 -10.94
C SER A 194 -5.04 -7.47 -10.59
N THR A 195 -6.02 -7.43 -11.53
CA THR A 195 -7.31 -8.12 -11.36
C THR A 195 -7.10 -9.64 -11.26
N ALA A 196 -6.28 -10.19 -12.15
CA ALA A 196 -5.99 -11.62 -12.14
C ALA A 196 -5.20 -12.04 -10.89
N LEU A 197 -4.21 -11.23 -10.47
CA LEU A 197 -3.43 -11.45 -9.26
C LEU A 197 -4.33 -11.44 -8.00
N ALA A 198 -5.13 -10.39 -7.82
CA ALA A 198 -6.01 -10.26 -6.68
C ALA A 198 -7.01 -11.43 -6.59
N ALA A 199 -7.62 -11.80 -7.73
CA ALA A 199 -8.54 -12.95 -7.81
C ALA A 199 -7.83 -14.28 -7.52
N ARG A 200 -6.58 -14.46 -7.96
CA ARG A 200 -5.79 -15.66 -7.67
C ARG A 200 -5.47 -15.76 -6.18
N LEU A 201 -4.91 -14.71 -5.59
CA LEU A 201 -4.56 -14.70 -4.17
C LEU A 201 -5.77 -14.97 -3.27
N ALA A 202 -6.93 -14.37 -3.60
CA ALA A 202 -8.17 -14.60 -2.86
C ALA A 202 -8.66 -16.04 -3.00
N ARG A 203 -8.57 -16.63 -4.21
CA ARG A 203 -9.02 -18.01 -4.47
C ARG A 203 -8.11 -19.03 -3.77
N GLU A 204 -6.80 -18.80 -3.78
CA GLU A 204 -5.83 -19.68 -3.13
C GLU A 204 -5.95 -19.65 -1.62
N GLY A 205 -6.27 -18.49 -1.04
CA GLY A 205 -6.50 -18.34 0.39
C GLY A 205 -5.27 -18.65 1.27
N GLU A 206 -4.08 -18.69 0.66
CA GLU A 206 -2.83 -18.97 1.37
C GLU A 206 -2.41 -17.79 2.25
N TYR A 207 -2.76 -16.56 1.82
CA TYR A 207 -2.35 -15.34 2.48
C TYR A 207 -3.54 -14.54 2.97
N ALA A 208 -3.39 -13.96 4.17
CA ALA A 208 -4.20 -12.86 4.67
C ALA A 208 -3.60 -11.54 4.16
N ILE A 209 -4.13 -11.03 3.06
CA ILE A 209 -3.66 -9.76 2.47
C ILE A 209 -4.08 -8.62 3.41
N GLU A 210 -3.10 -7.98 4.03
CA GLU A 210 -3.32 -6.90 4.99
C GLU A 210 -3.39 -5.53 4.31
N ALA A 211 -2.55 -5.32 3.28
CA ALA A 211 -2.52 -4.08 2.53
C ALA A 211 -2.06 -4.29 1.08
N ALA A 212 -2.56 -3.45 0.17
CA ALA A 212 -2.06 -3.30 -1.20
C ALA A 212 -1.72 -1.83 -1.46
N ILE A 213 -0.47 -1.54 -1.84
CA ILE A 213 0.03 -0.21 -2.15
C ILE A 213 0.43 -0.20 -3.61
N THR A 214 -0.28 0.59 -4.42
CA THR A 214 0.01 0.77 -5.84
C THR A 214 0.75 2.09 -6.04
N ASN A 215 1.86 2.06 -6.75
CA ASN A 215 2.55 3.24 -7.24
C ASN A 215 2.24 3.40 -8.73
N ASP A 216 1.70 4.54 -9.11
CA ASP A 216 1.30 4.77 -10.50
C ASP A 216 1.37 6.28 -10.77
N ILE A 217 2.26 6.65 -11.69
CA ILE A 217 2.75 8.00 -11.96
C ILE A 217 3.28 8.70 -10.70
N ALA A 218 4.53 8.42 -10.37
CA ALA A 218 5.18 8.91 -9.15
C ALA A 218 6.48 9.71 -9.43
N GLY A 219 6.70 10.18 -10.67
CA GLY A 219 7.99 10.73 -11.07
C GLY A 219 7.99 12.17 -11.54
N ASN A 220 6.86 12.73 -11.96
CA ASN A 220 6.82 14.09 -12.49
C ASN A 220 6.49 15.10 -11.39
N ILE A 221 7.17 16.26 -11.45
CA ILE A 221 6.94 17.38 -10.52
C ILE A 221 6.36 18.60 -11.21
N ARG A 222 6.20 18.59 -12.53
CA ARG A 222 5.75 19.72 -13.32
C ARG A 222 4.54 19.35 -14.17
N ASP A 223 3.39 19.94 -13.89
CA ASP A 223 2.19 19.72 -14.68
C ASP A 223 2.22 20.39 -16.08
N SER A 224 1.17 20.17 -16.85
CA SER A 224 1.03 20.75 -18.21
C SER A 224 0.85 22.27 -18.22
N GLU A 225 0.56 22.89 -17.07
CA GLU A 225 0.44 24.36 -16.94
C GLU A 225 1.74 24.99 -16.40
N GLY A 226 2.78 24.18 -16.15
CA GLY A 226 4.09 24.61 -15.68
C GLY A 226 4.19 24.79 -14.15
N ARG A 227 3.15 24.41 -13.39
CA ARG A 227 3.23 24.41 -11.91
C ARG A 227 4.18 23.32 -11.45
N VAL A 228 4.97 23.61 -10.46
CA VAL A 228 5.98 22.68 -9.91
C VAL A 228 5.64 22.35 -8.44
N ASP A 229 5.56 21.06 -8.13
CA ASP A 229 5.43 20.57 -6.76
C ASP A 229 6.27 19.29 -6.58
N SER A 230 7.33 19.38 -5.82
CA SER A 230 8.21 18.26 -5.42
C SER A 230 8.12 17.95 -3.93
N THR A 231 7.11 18.52 -3.26
CA THR A 231 6.97 18.51 -1.80
C THR A 231 5.71 17.82 -1.32
N SER A 232 4.81 17.43 -2.23
CA SER A 232 3.63 16.69 -1.85
C SER A 232 3.39 15.47 -2.75
N ILE A 233 2.62 14.51 -2.22
CA ILE A 233 2.20 13.28 -2.89
C ILE A 233 0.72 13.03 -2.61
N ARG A 234 -0.04 12.51 -3.58
CA ARG A 234 -1.43 12.10 -3.38
C ARG A 234 -1.50 10.63 -3.02
N VAL A 235 -2.32 10.31 -2.03
CA VAL A 235 -2.69 8.94 -1.68
C VAL A 235 -4.20 8.80 -1.83
N PHE A 236 -4.63 8.11 -2.88
CA PHE A 236 -6.04 7.83 -3.11
C PHE A 236 -6.48 6.69 -2.21
N ALA A 237 -7.51 6.94 -1.41
CA ALA A 237 -8.05 5.99 -0.46
C ALA A 237 -9.59 5.96 -0.56
N PRO A 238 -10.18 4.86 -1.03
CA PRO A 238 -11.62 4.75 -1.19
C PRO A 238 -12.38 4.71 0.14
N GLU A 239 -13.68 4.97 0.05
CA GLU A 239 -14.62 4.83 1.16
C GLU A 239 -14.72 3.38 1.68
N PRO A 240 -15.23 3.20 2.90
CA PRO A 240 -15.73 4.20 3.83
C PRO A 240 -14.61 4.90 4.63
N ASP A 241 -14.95 6.03 5.30
CA ASP A 241 -13.98 6.85 6.05
C ASP A 241 -13.30 6.11 7.20
N ASP A 242 -13.97 5.19 7.86
CA ASP A 242 -13.42 4.31 8.89
C ASP A 242 -12.90 2.98 8.33
N GLY A 243 -12.96 2.78 7.01
CA GLY A 243 -12.57 1.56 6.32
C GLY A 243 -11.06 1.34 6.25
N PRO A 244 -10.64 0.13 5.89
CA PRO A 244 -9.23 -0.27 5.95
C PRO A 244 -8.34 0.57 5.02
N SER A 245 -8.80 0.97 3.83
CA SER A 245 -8.01 1.81 2.91
C SER A 245 -7.73 3.20 3.48
N ARG A 246 -8.70 3.80 4.19
CA ARG A 246 -8.50 5.09 4.87
C ARG A 246 -7.56 4.96 6.08
N GLN A 247 -7.60 3.83 6.80
CA GLN A 247 -6.63 3.57 7.86
C GLN A 247 -5.22 3.39 7.30
N LEU A 248 -5.08 2.72 6.14
CA LEU A 248 -3.80 2.61 5.45
C LEU A 248 -3.26 3.98 5.00
N ALA A 249 -4.11 4.84 4.42
CA ALA A 249 -3.69 6.19 4.03
C ALA A 249 -3.24 7.04 5.22
N ARG A 250 -3.92 6.96 6.36
CA ARG A 250 -3.51 7.64 7.62
C ARG A 250 -2.19 7.10 8.17
N LEU A 251 -1.95 5.79 8.02
CA LEU A 251 -0.65 5.22 8.36
C LEU A 251 0.44 5.78 7.45
N VAL A 252 0.22 5.84 6.13
CA VAL A 252 1.16 6.42 5.16
C VAL A 252 1.48 7.87 5.51
N GLU A 253 0.48 8.68 5.88
CA GLU A 253 0.67 10.06 6.32
C GLU A 253 1.50 10.14 7.61
N SER A 254 1.18 9.32 8.61
CA SER A 254 1.91 9.34 9.89
C SER A 254 3.37 8.91 9.75
N VAL A 255 3.68 7.95 8.88
CA VAL A 255 5.09 7.56 8.62
C VAL A 255 5.82 8.60 7.78
N ALA A 256 5.12 9.37 6.93
CA ALA A 256 5.74 10.47 6.18
C ALA A 256 6.33 11.53 7.12
N GLU A 257 5.59 11.92 8.15
CA GLU A 257 6.06 12.88 9.16
C GLU A 257 7.35 12.40 9.84
N LEU A 258 7.47 11.09 10.05
CA LEU A 258 8.62 10.50 10.71
C LEU A 258 9.81 10.31 9.78
N TYR A 259 9.62 9.70 8.61
CA TYR A 259 10.71 9.16 7.79
C TYR A 259 11.01 9.96 6.52
N THR A 260 10.05 10.75 6.04
CA THR A 260 10.21 11.60 4.83
C THR A 260 9.82 13.06 5.09
N PRO A 261 10.44 13.72 6.06
CA PRO A 261 10.09 15.09 6.39
C PRO A 261 10.24 15.99 5.15
N GLY A 262 9.21 16.82 4.90
CA GLY A 262 9.14 17.68 3.71
C GLY A 262 8.51 17.03 2.49
N LEU A 263 7.89 15.84 2.65
CA LEU A 263 6.94 15.27 1.71
C LEU A 263 5.54 15.25 2.37
N ASP A 264 4.67 16.16 1.93
CA ASP A 264 3.29 16.30 2.40
C ASP A 264 2.39 15.23 1.75
N VAL A 265 1.75 14.40 2.55
CA VAL A 265 0.82 13.37 2.07
C VAL A 265 -0.58 13.94 1.99
N ARG A 266 -1.10 14.09 0.79
CA ARG A 266 -2.48 14.51 0.54
C ARG A 266 -3.37 13.30 0.36
N VAL A 267 -4.12 12.94 1.38
CA VAL A 267 -5.10 11.87 1.28
C VAL A 267 -6.28 12.34 0.43
N ILE A 268 -6.49 11.66 -0.69
CA ILE A 268 -7.59 11.92 -1.60
C ILE A 268 -8.70 10.90 -1.32
N GLU A 269 -9.78 11.40 -0.78
CA GLU A 269 -10.91 10.60 -0.29
C GLU A 269 -11.79 10.02 -1.40
N ARG A 270 -11.17 9.33 -2.35
CA ARG A 270 -11.77 8.67 -3.50
C ARG A 270 -11.03 7.40 -3.84
N LEU A 271 -11.71 6.50 -4.57
CA LEU A 271 -11.06 5.33 -5.16
C LEU A 271 -9.92 5.75 -6.09
N ASP A 272 -10.19 6.68 -7.00
CA ASP A 272 -9.23 7.19 -7.97
C ASP A 272 -9.72 8.53 -8.55
N ARG A 273 -9.02 9.02 -9.57
CA ARG A 273 -9.42 10.14 -10.42
C ARG A 273 -10.77 9.88 -11.07
N ILE A 274 -11.50 10.93 -11.41
CA ILE A 274 -12.83 10.81 -12.03
C ILE A 274 -12.73 10.09 -13.37
N GLY A 275 -13.47 8.98 -13.51
CA GLY A 275 -13.51 8.17 -14.74
C GLY A 275 -12.26 7.34 -15.01
N ARG A 276 -11.34 7.20 -14.02
CA ARG A 276 -10.12 6.41 -14.12
C ARG A 276 -10.04 5.36 -13.02
N GLY A 277 -9.02 4.52 -13.07
CA GLY A 277 -8.75 3.49 -12.07
C GLY A 277 -7.25 3.30 -11.91
N GLY A 278 -6.86 2.31 -11.11
CA GLY A 278 -5.48 1.89 -10.90
C GLY A 278 -5.45 0.52 -10.23
N ASP A 279 -4.29 -0.08 -10.15
CA ASP A 279 -4.09 -1.48 -9.73
C ASP A 279 -4.44 -1.79 -8.25
N HIS A 280 -4.68 -0.77 -7.43
CA HIS A 280 -5.23 -0.93 -6.07
C HIS A 280 -6.72 -1.33 -6.08
N ARG A 281 -7.45 -0.99 -7.14
CA ARG A 281 -8.89 -1.20 -7.24
C ARG A 281 -9.31 -2.67 -7.11
N PRO A 282 -8.69 -3.64 -7.79
CA PRO A 282 -9.07 -5.05 -7.66
C PRO A 282 -8.93 -5.59 -6.22
N PHE A 283 -8.00 -5.07 -5.45
CA PHE A 283 -7.84 -5.42 -4.03
C PHE A 283 -8.91 -4.77 -3.16
N TRP A 284 -9.20 -3.48 -3.38
CA TRP A 284 -10.28 -2.78 -2.67
C TRP A 284 -11.65 -3.42 -2.94
N GLU A 285 -11.94 -3.84 -4.16
CA GLU A 285 -13.20 -4.52 -4.52
C GLU A 285 -13.39 -5.85 -3.76
N GLN A 286 -12.31 -6.43 -3.21
CA GLN A 286 -12.36 -7.57 -2.32
C GLN A 286 -12.45 -7.20 -0.83
N GLY A 287 -12.61 -5.92 -0.50
CA GLY A 287 -12.70 -5.42 0.88
C GLY A 287 -11.36 -5.27 1.60
N LEU A 288 -10.25 -5.30 0.86
CA LEU A 288 -8.90 -5.17 1.41
C LEU A 288 -8.49 -3.71 1.56
N ALA A 289 -7.54 -3.43 2.45
CA ALA A 289 -6.89 -2.13 2.52
C ALA A 289 -6.07 -1.90 1.25
N ALA A 290 -6.47 -0.96 0.41
CA ALA A 290 -5.78 -0.69 -0.84
C ALA A 290 -5.74 0.81 -1.14
N VAL A 291 -4.57 1.31 -1.50
CA VAL A 291 -4.34 2.72 -1.83
C VAL A 291 -3.49 2.86 -3.09
N ARG A 292 -3.66 3.98 -3.79
CA ARG A 292 -2.80 4.40 -4.89
C ARG A 292 -1.98 5.62 -4.46
N VAL A 293 -0.68 5.52 -4.59
CA VAL A 293 0.30 6.60 -4.44
C VAL A 293 0.56 7.20 -5.81
N SER A 294 0.37 8.53 -5.95
CA SER A 294 0.49 9.23 -7.22
C SER A 294 1.03 10.63 -7.02
N GLU A 295 1.78 11.14 -7.97
CA GLU A 295 2.35 12.49 -7.94
C GLU A 295 1.32 13.59 -7.68
N SER A 296 1.78 14.73 -7.19
CA SER A 296 0.89 15.84 -6.78
C SER A 296 0.03 16.39 -7.91
N HIS A 297 0.63 16.51 -9.12
CA HIS A 297 -0.03 17.02 -10.32
C HIS A 297 0.42 16.23 -11.54
N GLU A 298 -0.54 15.71 -12.30
CA GLU A 298 -0.26 14.94 -13.51
C GLU A 298 0.08 15.84 -14.69
N ASN A 299 1.00 15.39 -15.54
CA ASN A 299 1.34 16.08 -16.78
C ASN A 299 0.63 15.44 -18.00
N PHE A 300 -0.60 15.84 -18.24
CA PHE A 300 -1.40 15.31 -19.37
C PHE A 300 -0.83 15.63 -20.77
N ALA A 301 0.17 16.52 -20.86
CA ALA A 301 0.86 16.76 -22.13
C ALA A 301 1.87 15.65 -22.47
N ARG A 302 2.26 14.83 -21.47
CA ARG A 302 3.20 13.70 -21.63
C ARG A 302 2.53 12.35 -21.50
N GLN A 303 1.58 12.21 -20.55
CA GLN A 303 0.93 10.94 -20.25
C GLN A 303 0.29 10.30 -21.47
N HIS A 304 0.50 8.99 -21.66
CA HIS A 304 0.05 8.19 -22.82
C HIS A 304 0.52 8.75 -24.18
N ARG A 305 1.73 9.30 -24.24
CA ARG A 305 2.30 9.94 -25.42
C ARG A 305 3.76 9.56 -25.61
N PRO A 306 4.31 9.71 -26.84
CA PRO A 306 5.74 9.52 -27.10
C PRO A 306 6.63 10.47 -26.29
N GLU A 307 6.08 11.59 -25.83
CA GLU A 307 6.75 12.59 -25.00
C GLU A 307 6.92 12.19 -23.54
N ASP A 308 6.35 11.03 -23.11
CA ASP A 308 6.59 10.50 -21.74
C ASP A 308 7.97 9.83 -21.66
N THR A 309 8.98 10.65 -21.74
CA THR A 309 10.40 10.31 -21.76
C THR A 309 11.09 10.61 -20.44
N ILE A 310 12.28 10.08 -20.25
CA ILE A 310 13.03 10.12 -18.99
C ILE A 310 13.33 11.55 -18.48
N ASP A 311 13.44 12.53 -19.39
CA ASP A 311 13.64 13.94 -19.05
C ASP A 311 12.45 14.58 -18.30
N GLY A 312 11.28 13.93 -18.35
CA GLY A 312 10.10 14.31 -17.55
C GLY A 312 10.12 13.81 -16.12
N VAL A 313 11.02 12.90 -15.77
CA VAL A 313 11.08 12.25 -14.46
C VAL A 313 12.09 12.94 -13.56
N HIS A 314 11.67 13.31 -12.36
CA HIS A 314 12.52 13.94 -11.34
C HIS A 314 12.94 12.91 -10.28
N PHE A 315 14.08 12.28 -10.47
CA PHE A 315 14.54 11.17 -9.63
C PHE A 315 14.66 11.47 -8.13
N PRO A 316 15.08 12.67 -7.69
CA PRO A 316 15.01 13.01 -6.26
C PRO A 316 13.57 13.00 -5.69
N TYR A 317 12.55 13.19 -6.52
CA TYR A 317 11.15 13.08 -6.10
C TYR A 317 10.71 11.61 -6.07
N VAL A 318 11.03 10.82 -7.10
CA VAL A 318 10.80 9.36 -7.10
C VAL A 318 11.44 8.71 -5.88
N GLU A 319 12.69 9.12 -5.54
CA GLU A 319 13.38 8.65 -4.34
C GLU A 319 12.60 8.95 -3.05
N LYS A 320 12.08 10.18 -2.89
CA LYS A 320 11.25 10.53 -1.73
C LYS A 320 9.99 9.67 -1.63
N VAL A 321 9.30 9.47 -2.76
CA VAL A 321 8.10 8.64 -2.83
C VAL A 321 8.43 7.18 -2.51
N THR A 322 9.53 6.65 -3.05
CA THR A 322 9.99 5.29 -2.77
C THR A 322 10.37 5.12 -1.28
N ARG A 323 11.01 6.12 -0.67
CA ARG A 323 11.31 6.16 0.78
C ARG A 323 10.05 6.16 1.64
N LEU A 324 9.02 6.90 1.24
CA LEU A 324 7.72 6.87 1.91
C LEU A 324 7.10 5.47 1.87
N ASN A 325 7.10 4.86 0.69
CA ASN A 325 6.62 3.48 0.53
C ASN A 325 7.44 2.50 1.39
N ALA A 326 8.77 2.62 1.39
CA ALA A 326 9.63 1.78 2.22
C ALA A 326 9.25 1.87 3.70
N ALA A 327 9.04 3.08 4.22
CA ALA A 327 8.64 3.29 5.61
C ALA A 327 7.26 2.68 5.91
N ALA A 328 6.26 2.91 5.05
CA ALA A 328 4.90 2.41 5.25
C ALA A 328 4.82 0.87 5.21
N ILE A 329 5.52 0.26 4.24
CA ILE A 329 5.58 -1.19 4.10
C ILE A 329 6.30 -1.83 5.30
N ALA A 330 7.43 -1.24 5.73
CA ALA A 330 8.20 -1.76 6.85
C ALA A 330 7.43 -1.63 8.18
N GLU A 331 6.76 -0.50 8.42
CA GLU A 331 5.90 -0.31 9.59
C GLU A 331 4.83 -1.42 9.66
N LEU A 332 4.12 -1.68 8.55
CA LEU A 332 3.10 -2.73 8.48
C LEU A 332 3.68 -4.13 8.66
N ALA A 333 4.81 -4.41 8.01
CA ALA A 333 5.39 -5.75 7.99
C ALA A 333 6.11 -6.12 9.29
N LEU A 334 6.53 -5.14 10.09
CA LEU A 334 7.10 -5.32 11.42
C LEU A 334 6.02 -5.28 12.51
N ALA A 335 4.93 -4.52 12.32
CA ALA A 335 3.86 -4.42 13.30
C ALA A 335 3.14 -5.77 13.50
N PRO A 336 2.49 -5.99 14.67
CA PRO A 336 1.54 -7.08 14.84
C PRO A 336 0.36 -6.98 13.87
N ALA A 337 -0.37 -8.06 13.65
CA ALA A 337 -1.62 -8.03 12.90
C ALA A 337 -2.63 -7.04 13.53
N PRO A 338 -3.55 -6.45 12.75
CA PRO A 338 -4.66 -5.71 13.31
C PRO A 338 -5.50 -6.59 14.26
N PRO A 339 -6.01 -6.04 15.39
CA PRO A 339 -6.88 -6.79 16.28
C PRO A 339 -8.09 -7.38 15.56
N GLY A 340 -8.63 -8.47 16.10
CA GLY A 340 -9.89 -9.02 15.62
C GLY A 340 -11.06 -8.03 15.73
N SER A 341 -12.27 -8.49 15.42
CA SER A 341 -13.46 -7.64 15.38
C SER A 341 -13.63 -6.83 16.67
N LEU A 342 -13.77 -5.51 16.55
CA LEU A 342 -14.06 -4.60 17.66
C LEU A 342 -15.58 -4.55 17.88
N ARG A 343 -16.00 -4.72 19.14
CA ARG A 343 -17.39 -4.57 19.60
C ARG A 343 -17.47 -3.46 20.64
N MET A 344 -18.54 -2.69 20.61
CA MET A 344 -18.82 -1.63 21.56
C MET A 344 -20.23 -1.78 22.11
N ARG A 345 -20.41 -1.61 23.40
CA ARG A 345 -21.72 -1.60 24.05
C ARG A 345 -21.73 -0.66 25.25
N ARG A 346 -22.87 -0.05 25.56
CA ARG A 346 -23.05 0.74 26.78
C ARG A 346 -22.84 -0.10 28.04
N VAL A 347 -22.20 0.48 29.03
CA VAL A 347 -22.03 -0.15 30.36
C VAL A 347 -23.33 -0.08 31.13
N ARG A 348 -23.88 -1.23 31.53
CA ARG A 348 -25.12 -1.26 32.35
C ARG A 348 -24.82 -0.78 33.76
N GLY A 349 -25.55 0.25 34.22
CA GLY A 349 -25.37 0.83 35.56
C GLY A 349 -24.16 1.75 35.69
N GLY A 350 -23.48 2.06 34.59
CA GLY A 350 -22.47 3.11 34.50
C GLY A 350 -23.08 4.46 34.10
N GLY A 351 -22.24 5.44 33.79
CA GLY A 351 -22.67 6.70 33.20
C GLY A 351 -23.32 6.50 31.82
N ASP A 352 -24.20 7.41 31.41
CA ASP A 352 -24.89 7.34 30.09
C ASP A 352 -23.93 7.37 28.89
N SER A 353 -22.68 7.79 29.13
CA SER A 353 -21.62 7.95 28.13
C SER A 353 -20.44 6.96 28.35
N ASP A 354 -20.65 5.86 29.08
CA ASP A 354 -19.66 4.83 29.30
C ASP A 354 -19.88 3.66 28.33
N TYR A 355 -18.80 3.30 27.59
CA TYR A 355 -18.82 2.22 26.62
C TYR A 355 -17.77 1.16 26.94
N GLN A 356 -18.17 -0.09 26.98
CA GLN A 356 -17.25 -1.23 27.02
C GLN A 356 -16.87 -1.60 25.59
N LEU A 357 -15.59 -1.56 25.32
CA LEU A 357 -14.95 -2.05 24.11
C LEU A 357 -14.44 -3.47 24.35
N THR A 358 -14.60 -4.35 23.36
CA THR A 358 -14.00 -5.70 23.36
C THR A 358 -13.54 -6.04 21.96
N TRP A 359 -12.36 -6.67 21.84
CA TRP A 359 -11.78 -7.06 20.55
C TRP A 359 -11.13 -8.44 20.61
N GLY A 360 -10.92 -9.04 19.45
CA GLY A 360 -10.15 -10.28 19.31
C GLY A 360 -8.67 -10.04 19.59
N ALA A 361 -8.05 -10.92 20.36
CA ALA A 361 -6.61 -10.88 20.59
C ALA A 361 -5.85 -11.06 19.25
N VAL A 362 -4.67 -10.45 19.17
CA VAL A 362 -3.72 -10.73 18.09
C VAL A 362 -3.00 -12.03 18.39
N GLU A 363 -2.95 -12.91 17.40
CA GLU A 363 -2.20 -14.16 17.44
C GLU A 363 -0.83 -13.98 16.76
N ASN A 364 0.09 -14.90 16.98
CA ASN A 364 1.43 -14.92 16.33
C ASN A 364 2.25 -13.63 16.48
N ALA A 365 2.11 -12.93 17.60
CA ALA A 365 2.85 -11.72 17.92
C ALA A 365 3.61 -11.86 19.26
N PRO A 366 4.78 -12.53 19.28
CA PRO A 366 5.52 -12.82 20.50
C PRO A 366 6.08 -11.57 21.18
N ASP A 367 6.21 -10.48 20.46
CA ASP A 367 6.68 -9.17 20.91
C ASP A 367 5.57 -8.15 21.14
N LEU A 368 4.30 -8.55 21.08
CA LEU A 368 3.16 -7.69 21.38
C LEU A 368 3.36 -6.99 22.73
N ALA A 369 3.40 -5.65 22.71
CA ALA A 369 3.41 -4.82 23.92
C ALA A 369 1.99 -4.62 24.46
N GLY A 370 1.02 -4.50 23.56
CA GLY A 370 -0.38 -4.29 23.91
C GLY A 370 -1.19 -3.63 22.83
N TYR A 371 -2.21 -2.88 23.26
CA TYR A 371 -3.16 -2.23 22.37
C TYR A 371 -3.29 -0.75 22.69
N GLU A 372 -3.68 0.01 21.67
CA GLU A 372 -4.07 1.41 21.77
C GLU A 372 -5.51 1.57 21.31
N VAL A 373 -6.36 2.18 22.16
CA VAL A 373 -7.69 2.63 21.75
C VAL A 373 -7.55 4.00 21.10
N THR A 374 -8.12 4.16 19.93
CA THR A 374 -8.09 5.42 19.16
C THR A 374 -9.47 6.05 19.12
N VAL A 375 -9.53 7.37 19.29
CA VAL A 375 -10.76 8.15 19.21
C VAL A 375 -10.54 9.29 18.23
N ARG A 376 -11.40 9.40 17.22
CA ARG A 376 -11.35 10.40 16.15
C ARG A 376 -12.75 10.99 15.95
N ARG A 377 -12.86 12.30 15.79
CA ARG A 377 -14.13 12.88 15.33
C ARG A 377 -14.40 12.47 13.89
N THR A 378 -15.68 12.34 13.55
CA THR A 378 -16.08 12.03 12.16
C THR A 378 -15.70 13.12 11.17
N THR A 379 -15.40 14.34 11.64
CA THR A 379 -14.93 15.49 10.86
C THR A 379 -13.40 15.63 10.81
N ASP A 380 -12.68 14.89 11.64
CA ASP A 380 -11.22 15.00 11.74
C ASP A 380 -10.56 13.91 10.86
N HIS A 381 -9.39 14.21 10.32
CA HIS A 381 -8.65 13.23 9.53
C HIS A 381 -7.87 12.26 10.42
N MET A 382 -7.19 12.75 11.45
CA MET A 382 -6.35 11.94 12.35
C MET A 382 -7.01 11.73 13.73
N PRO A 383 -6.63 10.67 14.47
CA PRO A 383 -7.11 10.48 15.83
C PRO A 383 -6.77 11.66 16.75
N MET A 384 -7.77 12.17 17.45
CA MET A 384 -7.57 13.23 18.46
C MET A 384 -7.07 12.68 19.80
N ARG A 385 -7.31 11.39 20.08
CA ARG A 385 -6.84 10.69 21.28
C ARG A 385 -6.33 9.31 20.92
N VAL A 386 -5.20 8.95 21.49
CA VAL A 386 -4.63 7.60 21.46
C VAL A 386 -4.38 7.18 22.90
N ILE A 387 -4.99 6.10 23.34
CA ILE A 387 -5.02 5.64 24.73
C ILE A 387 -4.33 4.28 24.82
N PRO A 388 -3.09 4.18 25.31
CA PRO A 388 -2.45 2.91 25.59
C PRO A 388 -3.22 2.17 26.69
N VAL A 389 -3.61 0.93 26.42
CA VAL A 389 -4.42 0.12 27.37
C VAL A 389 -3.70 -1.14 27.84
N GLY A 390 -2.45 -1.36 27.42
CA GLY A 390 -1.69 -2.55 27.72
C GLY A 390 -2.20 -3.80 26.96
N ASN A 391 -1.69 -4.97 27.34
CA ASN A 391 -2.06 -6.24 26.68
C ASN A 391 -3.39 -6.78 27.25
N VAL A 392 -4.49 -6.13 26.89
CA VAL A 392 -5.86 -6.49 27.28
C VAL A 392 -6.76 -6.56 26.06
N THR A 393 -7.86 -7.28 26.12
CA THR A 393 -8.85 -7.38 25.04
C THR A 393 -10.18 -6.72 25.37
N THR A 394 -10.20 -5.93 26.44
CA THR A 394 -11.38 -5.15 26.84
C THR A 394 -10.94 -3.86 27.51
N TYR A 395 -11.70 -2.79 27.28
CA TYR A 395 -11.47 -1.48 27.89
C TYR A 395 -12.79 -0.74 28.08
N VAL A 396 -12.91 0.05 29.15
CA VAL A 396 -14.07 0.92 29.35
C VAL A 396 -13.70 2.35 29.01
N LEU A 397 -14.27 2.85 27.93
CA LEU A 397 -14.16 4.23 27.52
C LEU A 397 -15.22 5.03 28.28
N GLN A 398 -14.79 5.83 29.27
CA GLN A 398 -15.66 6.59 30.16
C GLN A 398 -15.96 7.98 29.63
N ASP A 399 -17.10 8.57 30.03
CA ASP A 399 -17.50 9.95 29.78
C ASP A 399 -17.33 10.38 28.30
N THR A 400 -17.71 9.51 27.35
CA THR A 400 -17.47 9.71 25.93
C THR A 400 -18.79 9.76 25.16
N GLN A 401 -19.15 10.93 24.64
CA GLN A 401 -20.23 11.02 23.66
C GLN A 401 -19.74 10.47 22.32
N ALA A 402 -20.27 9.31 21.93
CA ALA A 402 -19.77 8.57 20.76
C ALA A 402 -20.50 8.90 19.44
N ASP A 403 -21.48 9.78 19.47
CA ASP A 403 -22.39 10.03 18.32
C ASP A 403 -21.67 10.62 17.10
N ASP A 404 -20.60 11.38 17.34
CA ASP A 404 -19.77 12.03 16.32
C ASP A 404 -18.32 11.49 16.29
N LEU A 405 -18.11 10.29 16.86
CA LEU A 405 -16.76 9.70 16.99
C LEU A 405 -16.64 8.38 16.23
N TRP A 406 -15.48 8.22 15.58
CA TRP A 406 -14.92 6.94 15.19
C TRP A 406 -14.07 6.40 16.32
N ILE A 407 -14.36 5.19 16.77
CA ILE A 407 -13.64 4.51 17.84
C ILE A 407 -12.98 3.27 17.24
N GLY A 408 -11.68 3.12 17.47
CA GLY A 408 -10.89 2.04 16.94
C GLY A 408 -9.93 1.46 17.97
N VAL A 409 -9.28 0.37 17.60
CA VAL A 409 -8.21 -0.28 18.35
C VAL A 409 -7.12 -0.74 17.39
N ARG A 410 -5.86 -0.61 17.80
CA ARG A 410 -4.71 -1.16 17.09
C ARG A 410 -3.77 -1.87 18.04
N ALA A 411 -3.01 -2.81 17.53
CA ALA A 411 -1.94 -3.49 18.23
C ALA A 411 -0.62 -2.71 18.11
N VAL A 412 0.22 -2.84 19.14
CA VAL A 412 1.55 -2.22 19.21
C VAL A 412 2.54 -3.26 19.72
N ASP A 413 3.70 -3.38 19.10
CA ASP A 413 4.80 -4.20 19.56
C ASP A 413 5.72 -3.46 20.54
N ARG A 414 6.77 -4.14 21.01
CA ARG A 414 7.75 -3.57 21.96
C ARG A 414 8.67 -2.54 21.34
N ASP A 415 8.82 -2.55 20.02
CA ASP A 415 9.64 -1.60 19.26
C ASP A 415 8.83 -0.36 18.85
N GLY A 416 7.50 -0.41 19.05
CA GLY A 416 6.58 0.70 18.81
C GLY A 416 5.92 0.69 17.44
N HIS A 417 6.05 -0.40 16.65
CA HIS A 417 5.34 -0.53 15.38
C HIS A 417 3.85 -0.77 15.63
N ARG A 418 3.02 -0.19 14.77
CA ARG A 418 1.58 -0.13 14.96
C ARG A 418 0.83 -0.73 13.79
N SER A 419 -0.10 -1.64 14.10
CA SER A 419 -1.01 -2.19 13.10
C SER A 419 -1.98 -1.16 12.54
N LEU A 420 -2.66 -1.48 11.46
CA LEU A 420 -3.85 -0.74 11.03
C LEU A 420 -4.90 -0.72 12.14
N ILE A 421 -5.65 0.39 12.21
CA ILE A 421 -6.73 0.55 13.17
C ILE A 421 -7.92 -0.32 12.74
N ARG A 422 -8.40 -1.16 13.67
CA ARG A 422 -9.70 -1.83 13.56
C ARG A 422 -10.77 -0.89 14.11
N SER A 423 -11.56 -0.28 13.24
CA SER A 423 -12.65 0.59 13.63
C SER A 423 -13.90 -0.20 14.06
N PHE A 424 -14.62 0.30 15.05
CA PHE A 424 -15.93 -0.25 15.43
C PHE A 424 -16.95 -0.15 14.30
N HIS A 425 -16.87 0.90 13.49
CA HIS A 425 -17.74 1.14 12.35
C HIS A 425 -17.16 0.64 11.01
N SER A 426 -16.04 -0.11 11.07
CA SER A 426 -15.50 -0.73 9.85
C SER A 426 -16.54 -1.67 9.24
N PRO A 427 -16.92 -1.49 8.00
CA PRO A 427 -17.90 -2.35 7.37
C PRO A 427 -17.33 -3.77 7.24
N GLU A 428 -18.05 -4.75 7.77
CA GLU A 428 -17.83 -6.16 7.48
C GLU A 428 -18.33 -6.54 6.06
N ARG A 429 -18.87 -5.55 5.31
CA ARG A 429 -19.46 -5.79 3.99
C ARG A 429 -18.44 -5.54 2.90
N LEU A 430 -18.25 -6.55 2.08
CA LEU A 430 -17.53 -6.43 0.83
C LEU A 430 -18.23 -5.44 -0.11
N PRO A 431 -17.51 -4.58 -0.83
CA PRO A 431 -18.06 -3.79 -1.92
C PRO A 431 -18.67 -4.75 -2.95
N GLY A 432 -19.96 -4.63 -3.22
CA GLY A 432 -20.66 -5.49 -4.18
C GLY A 432 -21.75 -6.40 -3.62
N GLY A 433 -21.90 -6.51 -2.30
CA GLY A 433 -23.05 -7.16 -1.67
C GLY A 433 -24.30 -6.31 -1.84
N GLY A 434 -24.84 -6.29 -3.05
CA GLY A 434 -26.08 -5.62 -3.37
C GLY A 434 -27.26 -6.28 -2.65
N GLY A 435 -28.10 -5.48 -2.03
CA GLY A 435 -29.48 -5.81 -1.87
C GLY A 435 -29.97 -6.03 -0.44
N ARG A 436 -30.54 -5.08 0.16
CA ARG A 436 -32.02 -4.93 0.25
C ARG A 436 -32.33 -3.58 0.87
#